data_25266f707807f734322e3f45fbaacbae
#
_entry.id   25266f707807f734322e3f45fbaacbae
#
_cell.length_a   1.000
_cell.length_b   1.000
_cell.length_c   1.000
_cell.angle_alpha   90.00
_cell.angle_beta   90.00
_cell.angle_gamma   90.00
#
_symmetry.space_group_name_H-M   'P 1'
#
loop_
_entity.id
_entity.type
_entity.pdbx_description
1 polymer ?
#
loop_
_entity_poly.entity_id
_entity_poly.type
_entity_poly.pdbx_seq_one_letter_code
_entity_poly.pdbx_strand_id
1 'polypeptide(L)'
;MGTDLQEIAELSRPEQAATDVPLLSSMNSMTKFHPGQRIVFLGTPEFAVGTLNALVSAGMNVVAVVTAPDRPAGRGLTMRMSAVKLRALELGLPVLQPERLKAPEFLAQLAAFDATVQVVVAFRMLPEAVWDRPALGTINLHASLLPQYRGAAPINWAIINGERVSGVTTFRIQQVIDTGDLLLQERMAIGPDETAGELHDRMMTVGASLMVRTLTGLFEGTLTAHPQESSGELREAPKLTSLTGMMPPDTSARRVHDLVRGLSPYPAAWCMWQQAGKPAIKMKVFRTRQTEEASGGVTGAIRIVGDRLLLACSDHWLELLDVQPEGRKRMQAADLIRGLQQREGIRVVVE
;
A
#
# COMPACT_ATOMS: atom_id res chain seq x y z
N MET A 1 34.65 34.86 44.16
CA MET A 1 34.15 33.53 43.71
C MET A 1 32.93 33.79 42.87
N GLY A 2 33.13 34.00 41.65
CA GLY A 2 32.09 34.18 40.63
C GLY A 2 32.67 33.65 39.36
N THR A 3 32.20 32.58 38.89
CA THR A 3 32.35 32.07 37.53
C THR A 3 31.36 30.89 37.38
N ASP A 4 30.77 30.78 36.20
CA ASP A 4 29.96 29.68 35.71
C ASP A 4 28.43 29.88 35.71
N LEU A 5 27.96 30.97 35.13
CA LEU A 5 26.58 31.08 34.62
C LEU A 5 26.50 31.49 33.13
N GLN A 6 27.62 31.50 32.42
CA GLN A 6 27.64 31.81 30.97
C GLN A 6 27.81 30.62 30.04
N GLU A 7 28.05 29.42 30.55
CA GLU A 7 28.30 28.23 29.72
C GLU A 7 27.08 27.33 29.46
N ILE A 8 25.91 27.65 30.04
CA ILE A 8 24.66 26.85 29.85
C ILE A 8 23.71 27.52 28.81
N ALA A 9 24.04 28.69 28.27
CA ALA A 9 23.19 29.43 27.34
C ALA A 9 23.46 29.15 25.84
N GLU A 10 24.42 28.31 25.48
CA GLU A 10 24.77 28.02 24.07
C GLU A 10 24.28 26.67 23.52
N LEU A 11 23.57 25.83 24.30
CA LEU A 11 23.09 24.52 23.87
C LEU A 11 21.60 24.45 23.54
N SER A 12 20.91 25.57 23.38
CA SER A 12 19.48 25.58 23.01
C SER A 12 19.15 26.54 21.85
N ARG A 13 19.87 26.38 20.75
CA ARG A 13 19.34 26.88 19.46
C ARG A 13 18.79 25.66 18.69
N PRO A 14 17.48 25.64 18.34
CA PRO A 14 16.98 24.66 17.41
C PRO A 14 17.61 24.95 16.04
N GLU A 15 18.38 24.01 15.56
CA GLU A 15 18.87 23.95 14.18
C GLU A 15 17.64 23.97 13.26
N GLN A 16 17.39 25.11 12.64
CA GLN A 16 16.42 25.25 11.58
C GLN A 16 16.92 24.38 10.41
N ALA A 17 16.49 23.13 10.37
CA ALA A 17 16.58 22.32 9.18
C ALA A 17 15.73 23.02 8.10
N ALA A 18 16.40 23.71 7.21
CA ALA A 18 15.83 24.30 6.02
C ALA A 18 15.12 23.19 5.22
N THR A 19 13.81 23.26 5.20
CA THR A 19 12.96 22.51 4.26
C THR A 19 13.07 23.20 2.90
N ASP A 20 14.20 22.99 2.22
CA ASP A 20 14.27 23.22 0.77
C ASP A 20 13.58 22.05 0.08
N VAL A 21 12.27 22.12 -0.03
CA VAL A 21 11.51 21.42 -1.06
C VAL A 21 11.81 22.19 -2.36
N PRO A 22 12.52 21.62 -3.34
CA PRO A 22 12.69 22.29 -4.62
C PRO A 22 11.30 22.42 -5.26
N LEU A 23 10.86 23.66 -5.38
CA LEU A 23 9.69 24.04 -6.13
C LEU A 23 9.72 23.41 -7.54
N LEU A 24 8.57 22.98 -7.99
CA LEU A 24 8.21 22.40 -9.30
C LEU A 24 8.71 23.17 -10.56
N SER A 25 9.64 24.08 -10.44
CA SER A 25 10.17 24.91 -11.53
C SER A 25 11.30 24.27 -12.35
N SER A 26 11.80 23.07 -11.99
CA SER A 26 12.85 22.38 -12.76
C SER A 26 12.36 21.22 -13.63
N MET A 27 11.05 21.00 -13.77
CA MET A 27 10.49 19.97 -14.64
C MET A 27 10.47 20.33 -16.15
N ASN A 28 11.15 21.40 -16.56
CA ASN A 28 11.24 21.77 -17.96
C ASN A 28 12.52 21.27 -18.66
N SER A 29 13.10 20.16 -18.16
CA SER A 29 13.97 19.33 -18.99
C SER A 29 13.05 18.49 -19.88
N MET A 30 12.90 18.86 -21.15
CA MET A 30 12.23 18.07 -22.20
C MET A 30 12.70 16.62 -22.04
N THR A 31 11.82 15.74 -21.59
CA THR A 31 12.06 14.29 -21.62
C THR A 31 12.41 13.96 -23.05
N LYS A 32 13.63 13.51 -23.28
CA LYS A 32 14.06 13.09 -24.62
C LYS A 32 13.11 11.98 -25.05
N PHE A 33 12.37 12.24 -26.12
CA PHE A 33 11.53 11.24 -26.74
C PHE A 33 12.42 10.07 -27.22
N HIS A 34 12.15 8.86 -26.75
CA HIS A 34 12.88 7.64 -27.13
C HIS A 34 11.97 6.73 -27.98
N PRO A 35 11.67 7.09 -29.24
CA PRO A 35 10.69 6.37 -30.07
C PRO A 35 11.09 4.91 -30.36
N GLY A 36 12.39 4.62 -30.32
CA GLY A 36 12.92 3.26 -30.48
C GLY A 36 12.74 2.36 -29.27
N GLN A 37 12.42 2.92 -28.08
CA GLN A 37 12.27 2.17 -26.84
C GLN A 37 10.82 1.74 -26.66
N ARG A 38 10.52 0.47 -26.89
CA ARG A 38 9.16 -0.09 -26.89
C ARG A 38 8.87 -0.69 -25.51
N ILE A 39 7.78 -0.24 -24.89
CA ILE A 39 7.37 -0.65 -23.54
C ILE A 39 6.13 -1.53 -23.64
N VAL A 40 6.17 -2.72 -23.06
CA VAL A 40 4.95 -3.48 -22.72
C VAL A 40 4.67 -3.28 -21.24
N PHE A 41 3.46 -2.83 -20.93
CA PHE A 41 3.02 -2.58 -19.55
C PHE A 41 2.16 -3.73 -19.04
N LEU A 42 2.46 -4.25 -17.83
CA LEU A 42 1.71 -5.33 -17.18
C LEU A 42 1.14 -4.83 -15.85
N GLY A 43 -0.17 -4.81 -15.71
CA GLY A 43 -0.83 -4.32 -14.49
C GLY A 43 -2.29 -4.69 -14.43
N THR A 44 -2.91 -4.60 -13.23
CA THR A 44 -4.33 -4.97 -13.07
C THR A 44 -5.12 -3.93 -12.27
N PRO A 45 -4.77 -3.57 -11.00
CA PRO A 45 -5.56 -2.67 -10.17
C PRO A 45 -5.30 -1.19 -10.47
N GLU A 46 -6.04 -0.34 -9.77
CA GLU A 46 -5.95 1.12 -9.85
C GLU A 46 -4.52 1.62 -9.60
N PHE A 47 -3.78 1.01 -8.69
CA PHE A 47 -2.38 1.35 -8.41
C PHE A 47 -1.51 1.35 -9.67
N ALA A 48 -1.76 0.43 -10.59
CA ALA A 48 -1.02 0.33 -11.85
C ALA A 48 -1.43 1.40 -12.87
N VAL A 49 -2.67 1.93 -12.78
CA VAL A 49 -3.17 2.97 -13.69
C VAL A 49 -2.36 4.27 -13.54
N GLY A 50 -1.99 4.63 -12.32
CA GLY A 50 -1.13 5.80 -12.06
C GLY A 50 0.17 5.76 -12.85
N THR A 51 0.85 4.61 -12.83
CA THR A 51 2.10 4.40 -13.58
C THR A 51 1.88 4.40 -15.10
N LEU A 52 0.84 3.71 -15.59
CA LEU A 52 0.51 3.72 -17.01
C LEU A 52 0.28 5.14 -17.54
N ASN A 53 -0.49 5.94 -16.80
CA ASN A 53 -0.73 7.35 -17.13
C ASN A 53 0.56 8.17 -17.17
N ALA A 54 1.43 8.00 -16.18
CA ALA A 54 2.69 8.75 -16.11
C ALA A 54 3.61 8.42 -17.30
N LEU A 55 3.72 7.14 -17.67
CA LEU A 55 4.51 6.73 -18.85
C LEU A 55 3.99 7.35 -20.14
N VAL A 56 2.67 7.28 -20.39
CA VAL A 56 2.05 7.87 -21.59
C VAL A 56 2.18 9.39 -21.58
N SER A 57 1.94 10.05 -20.43
CA SER A 57 2.07 11.52 -20.31
C SER A 57 3.51 12.00 -20.48
N ALA A 58 4.50 11.16 -20.14
CA ALA A 58 5.90 11.43 -20.40
C ALA A 58 6.32 11.18 -21.87
N GLY A 59 5.38 10.85 -22.76
CA GLY A 59 5.65 10.55 -24.16
C GLY A 59 6.38 9.23 -24.40
N MET A 60 6.41 8.32 -23.43
CA MET A 60 7.05 7.02 -23.58
C MET A 60 6.22 6.09 -24.48
N ASN A 61 6.91 5.30 -25.30
CA ASN A 61 6.28 4.45 -26.32
C ASN A 61 5.72 3.15 -25.70
N VAL A 62 4.54 3.23 -25.07
CA VAL A 62 3.79 2.07 -24.58
C VAL A 62 3.11 1.40 -25.78
N VAL A 63 3.58 0.24 -26.20
CA VAL A 63 3.11 -0.46 -27.41
C VAL A 63 2.02 -1.47 -27.14
N ALA A 64 1.88 -1.98 -25.91
CA ALA A 64 0.82 -2.88 -25.49
C ALA A 64 0.67 -2.90 -23.97
N VAL A 65 -0.52 -3.31 -23.54
CA VAL A 65 -0.88 -3.51 -22.14
C VAL A 65 -1.32 -4.96 -21.92
N VAL A 66 -0.77 -5.61 -20.89
CA VAL A 66 -1.18 -6.93 -20.46
C VAL A 66 -1.90 -6.82 -19.12
N THR A 67 -3.11 -7.35 -19.03
CA THR A 67 -3.90 -7.28 -17.79
C THR A 67 -4.65 -8.60 -17.53
N ALA A 68 -5.29 -8.71 -16.37
CA ALA A 68 -6.09 -9.88 -16.03
C ALA A 68 -7.31 -10.00 -16.96
N PRO A 69 -7.77 -11.23 -17.27
CA PRO A 69 -9.04 -11.45 -17.94
C PRO A 69 -10.22 -10.82 -17.19
N ASP A 70 -11.25 -10.41 -17.94
CA ASP A 70 -12.50 -9.95 -17.36
C ASP A 70 -13.14 -11.08 -16.56
N ARG A 71 -13.67 -10.75 -15.39
CA ARG A 71 -14.28 -11.75 -14.50
C ARG A 71 -15.61 -11.25 -13.96
N PRO A 72 -16.56 -12.17 -13.73
CA PRO A 72 -17.77 -11.83 -12.99
C PRO A 72 -17.43 -11.32 -11.59
N ALA A 73 -17.97 -10.16 -11.18
CA ALA A 73 -17.73 -9.58 -9.88
C ALA A 73 -18.99 -8.90 -9.32
N GLY A 74 -19.06 -8.80 -7.98
CA GLY A 74 -20.14 -8.14 -7.26
C GLY A 74 -21.44 -8.96 -7.19
N ARG A 75 -22.46 -8.37 -6.53
CA ARG A 75 -23.80 -8.94 -6.48
C ARG A 75 -24.41 -8.85 -7.89
N GLY A 76 -24.72 -10.00 -8.48
CA GLY A 76 -25.24 -10.09 -9.86
C GLY A 76 -24.22 -10.54 -10.91
N LEU A 77 -22.98 -10.87 -10.52
CA LEU A 77 -21.95 -11.51 -11.38
C LEU A 77 -21.75 -10.78 -12.74
N THR A 78 -21.85 -9.46 -12.77
CA THR A 78 -21.56 -8.65 -13.97
C THR A 78 -20.08 -8.76 -14.32
N MET A 79 -19.77 -8.95 -15.61
CA MET A 79 -18.38 -8.96 -16.09
C MET A 79 -17.73 -7.62 -15.82
N ARG A 80 -16.63 -7.64 -15.07
CA ARG A 80 -15.85 -6.45 -14.74
C ARG A 80 -14.51 -6.48 -15.45
N MET A 81 -14.21 -5.39 -16.14
CA MET A 81 -12.89 -5.09 -16.67
C MET A 81 -11.97 -4.63 -15.54
N SER A 82 -10.67 -4.91 -15.67
CA SER A 82 -9.67 -4.34 -14.78
C SER A 82 -9.56 -2.81 -14.97
N ALA A 83 -9.13 -2.08 -13.93
CA ALA A 83 -8.89 -0.64 -14.07
C ALA A 83 -7.87 -0.33 -15.17
N VAL A 84 -6.81 -1.13 -15.28
CA VAL A 84 -5.80 -1.00 -16.33
C VAL A 84 -6.39 -1.24 -17.73
N LYS A 85 -7.31 -2.21 -17.93
CA LYS A 85 -7.97 -2.43 -19.21
C LYS A 85 -8.80 -1.21 -19.61
N LEU A 86 -9.63 -0.71 -18.72
CA LEU A 86 -10.46 0.47 -18.98
C LEU A 86 -9.58 1.62 -19.45
N ARG A 87 -8.51 1.89 -18.72
CA ARG A 87 -7.60 2.98 -19.06
C ARG A 87 -6.83 2.76 -20.37
N ALA A 88 -6.39 1.53 -20.64
CA ALA A 88 -5.71 1.20 -21.89
C ALA A 88 -6.60 1.42 -23.12
N LEU A 89 -7.89 1.06 -23.03
CA LEU A 89 -8.88 1.29 -24.09
C LEU A 89 -9.09 2.79 -24.35
N GLU A 90 -9.20 3.61 -23.28
CA GLU A 90 -9.30 5.07 -23.39
C GLU A 90 -8.08 5.69 -24.07
N LEU A 91 -6.89 5.11 -23.86
CA LEU A 91 -5.63 5.55 -24.47
C LEU A 91 -5.41 4.97 -25.87
N GLY A 92 -6.31 4.12 -26.38
CA GLY A 92 -6.18 3.47 -27.69
C GLY A 92 -5.03 2.44 -27.74
N LEU A 93 -4.61 1.89 -26.60
CA LEU A 93 -3.51 0.93 -26.52
C LEU A 93 -4.00 -0.51 -26.76
N PRO A 94 -3.24 -1.34 -27.48
CA PRO A 94 -3.50 -2.77 -27.59
C PRO A 94 -3.54 -3.46 -26.22
N VAL A 95 -4.56 -4.31 -25.99
CA VAL A 95 -4.74 -5.01 -24.69
C VAL A 95 -4.67 -6.52 -24.90
N LEU A 96 -3.80 -7.17 -24.13
CA LEU A 96 -3.69 -8.63 -24.03
C LEU A 96 -4.25 -9.10 -22.67
N GLN A 97 -5.11 -10.12 -22.70
CA GLN A 97 -5.72 -10.70 -21.50
C GLN A 97 -5.54 -12.21 -21.44
N PRO A 98 -4.30 -12.71 -21.31
CA PRO A 98 -4.05 -14.15 -21.31
C PRO A 98 -4.63 -14.84 -20.06
N GLU A 99 -5.35 -15.92 -20.23
CA GLU A 99 -5.73 -16.82 -19.11
C GLU A 99 -4.49 -17.47 -18.53
N ARG A 100 -3.59 -17.95 -19.39
CA ARG A 100 -2.35 -18.61 -19.02
C ARG A 100 -1.15 -17.87 -19.61
N LEU A 101 -0.27 -17.34 -18.73
CA LEU A 101 0.94 -16.63 -19.15
C LEU A 101 1.98 -17.50 -19.88
N LYS A 102 1.86 -18.83 -19.80
CA LYS A 102 2.72 -19.78 -20.51
C LYS A 102 2.12 -20.26 -21.83
N ALA A 103 0.92 -19.78 -22.22
CA ALA A 103 0.29 -20.18 -23.47
C ALA A 103 1.14 -19.76 -24.66
N PRO A 104 1.43 -20.68 -25.62
CA PRO A 104 2.26 -20.35 -26.79
C PRO A 104 1.73 -19.19 -27.61
N GLU A 105 0.41 -19.07 -27.76
CA GLU A 105 -0.25 -18.01 -28.49
C GLU A 105 -0.01 -16.64 -27.84
N PHE A 106 -0.07 -16.57 -26.50
CA PHE A 106 0.24 -15.34 -25.77
C PHE A 106 1.72 -14.98 -25.89
N LEU A 107 2.61 -15.96 -25.76
CA LEU A 107 4.05 -15.72 -25.89
C LEU A 107 4.41 -15.21 -27.31
N ALA A 108 3.75 -15.74 -28.35
CA ALA A 108 3.92 -15.26 -29.72
C ALA A 108 3.39 -13.82 -29.89
N GLN A 109 2.19 -13.51 -29.36
CA GLN A 109 1.64 -12.16 -29.37
C GLN A 109 2.54 -11.17 -28.65
N LEU A 110 3.04 -11.54 -27.46
CA LEU A 110 3.94 -10.72 -26.66
C LEU A 110 5.26 -10.45 -27.41
N ALA A 111 5.80 -11.48 -28.07
CA ALA A 111 7.04 -11.36 -28.86
C ALA A 111 6.86 -10.40 -30.04
N ALA A 112 5.71 -10.37 -30.69
CA ALA A 112 5.44 -9.51 -31.84
C ALA A 112 5.49 -8.02 -31.49
N PHE A 113 5.36 -7.64 -30.22
CA PHE A 113 5.52 -6.25 -29.78
C PHE A 113 6.99 -5.82 -29.71
N ASP A 114 7.94 -6.74 -29.78
CA ASP A 114 9.38 -6.45 -29.75
C ASP A 114 9.76 -5.44 -28.67
N ALA A 115 9.37 -5.74 -27.43
CA ALA A 115 9.52 -4.83 -26.29
C ALA A 115 11.00 -4.71 -25.88
N THR A 116 11.49 -3.49 -25.78
CA THR A 116 12.83 -3.19 -25.25
C THR A 116 12.87 -3.40 -23.73
N VAL A 117 11.74 -3.08 -23.07
CA VAL A 117 11.56 -3.22 -21.62
C VAL A 117 10.10 -3.61 -21.31
N GLN A 118 9.91 -4.38 -20.27
CA GLN A 118 8.59 -4.60 -19.67
C GLN A 118 8.48 -3.86 -18.35
N VAL A 119 7.32 -3.28 -18.07
CA VAL A 119 7.00 -2.62 -16.81
C VAL A 119 5.89 -3.38 -16.11
N VAL A 120 6.12 -3.79 -14.87
CA VAL A 120 5.16 -4.55 -14.06
C VAL A 120 4.75 -3.74 -12.86
N VAL A 121 3.45 -3.59 -12.65
CA VAL A 121 2.90 -2.92 -11.47
C VAL A 121 1.69 -3.69 -10.98
N ALA A 122 1.77 -4.24 -9.77
CA ALA A 122 0.68 -4.99 -9.13
C ALA A 122 0.04 -6.02 -10.10
N PHE A 123 0.82 -6.96 -10.53
CA PHE A 123 0.42 -8.02 -11.43
C PHE A 123 0.65 -9.40 -10.80
N ARG A 124 0.09 -10.45 -11.41
CA ARG A 124 0.35 -11.82 -10.99
C ARG A 124 1.79 -12.25 -11.30
N MET A 125 2.27 -13.29 -10.62
CA MET A 125 3.60 -13.85 -10.84
C MET A 125 3.85 -14.18 -12.30
N LEU A 126 4.98 -13.71 -12.83
CA LEU A 126 5.40 -13.91 -14.21
C LEU A 126 6.28 -15.15 -14.34
N PRO A 127 6.03 -16.03 -15.31
CA PRO A 127 6.97 -17.08 -15.65
C PRO A 127 8.19 -16.52 -16.38
N GLU A 128 9.33 -17.19 -16.30
CA GLU A 128 10.60 -16.82 -16.92
C GLU A 128 10.44 -16.49 -18.41
N ALA A 129 9.71 -17.33 -19.15
CA ALA A 129 9.43 -17.12 -20.57
C ALA A 129 8.74 -15.78 -20.90
N VAL A 130 8.23 -15.05 -19.89
CA VAL A 130 7.67 -13.71 -20.02
C VAL A 130 8.65 -12.65 -19.58
N TRP A 131 9.20 -12.76 -18.36
CA TRP A 131 9.99 -11.68 -17.77
C TRP A 131 11.42 -11.58 -18.30
N ASP A 132 12.01 -12.67 -18.83
CA ASP A 132 13.40 -12.69 -19.32
C ASP A 132 13.53 -12.30 -20.81
N ARG A 133 12.47 -11.80 -21.43
CA ARG A 133 12.48 -11.51 -22.89
C ARG A 133 13.11 -10.17 -23.28
N PRO A 134 12.82 -9.05 -22.63
CA PRO A 134 13.26 -7.73 -23.09
C PRO A 134 14.75 -7.49 -22.84
N ALA A 135 15.41 -6.84 -23.77
CA ALA A 135 16.86 -6.56 -23.66
C ALA A 135 17.24 -5.74 -22.42
N LEU A 136 16.41 -4.80 -21.98
CA LEU A 136 16.60 -4.03 -20.75
C LEU A 136 15.97 -4.68 -19.51
N GLY A 137 15.38 -5.88 -19.69
CA GLY A 137 14.76 -6.65 -18.62
C GLY A 137 13.31 -6.22 -18.33
N THR A 138 12.75 -6.83 -17.30
CA THR A 138 11.40 -6.54 -16.79
C THR A 138 11.53 -5.82 -15.45
N ILE A 139 10.98 -4.62 -15.37
CA ILE A 139 11.10 -3.72 -14.23
C ILE A 139 9.80 -3.74 -13.44
N ASN A 140 9.87 -4.02 -12.15
CA ASN A 140 8.72 -3.95 -11.25
C ASN A 140 8.76 -2.70 -10.38
N LEU A 141 7.58 -2.15 -10.11
CA LEU A 141 7.36 -1.16 -9.06
C LEU A 141 6.78 -1.86 -7.83
N HIS A 142 7.54 -1.88 -6.74
CA HIS A 142 7.16 -2.47 -5.46
C HIS A 142 6.92 -1.40 -4.41
N ALA A 143 5.86 -1.58 -3.61
CA ALA A 143 5.41 -0.59 -2.66
C ALA A 143 6.05 -0.76 -1.27
N SER A 144 7.37 -0.92 -1.23
CA SER A 144 8.21 -0.89 -0.02
C SER A 144 9.62 -0.41 -0.36
N LEU A 145 10.44 -0.21 0.68
CA LEU A 145 11.88 -0.06 0.55
C LEU A 145 12.52 -1.46 0.60
N LEU A 146 12.70 -2.09 -0.56
CA LEU A 146 13.37 -3.39 -0.65
C LEU A 146 14.80 -3.31 -0.06
N PRO A 147 15.26 -4.37 0.64
CA PRO A 147 14.72 -5.73 0.71
C PRO A 147 13.60 -5.94 1.74
N GLN A 148 13.18 -4.91 2.48
CA GLN A 148 12.10 -5.03 3.46
C GLN A 148 10.73 -5.17 2.78
N TYR A 149 9.85 -5.98 3.39
CA TYR A 149 8.46 -6.15 2.96
C TYR A 149 8.33 -6.71 1.53
N ARG A 150 9.16 -7.69 1.15
CA ARG A 150 8.92 -8.50 -0.04
C ARG A 150 7.60 -9.24 0.10
N GLY A 151 6.82 -9.34 -0.98
CA GLY A 151 5.59 -10.11 -1.01
C GLY A 151 4.34 -9.33 -1.43
N ALA A 152 3.17 -9.83 -1.01
CA ALA A 152 1.89 -9.48 -1.60
C ALA A 152 1.22 -8.21 -1.04
N ALA A 153 1.56 -7.77 0.18
CA ALA A 153 0.87 -6.69 0.88
C ALA A 153 1.82 -5.73 1.61
N PRO A 154 2.85 -5.18 0.94
CA PRO A 154 3.92 -4.39 1.59
C PRO A 154 3.39 -3.15 2.32
N ILE A 155 2.46 -2.40 1.74
CA ILE A 155 1.85 -1.21 2.33
C ILE A 155 1.16 -1.54 3.66
N ASN A 156 0.36 -2.59 3.65
CA ASN A 156 -0.39 -3.01 4.84
C ASN A 156 0.56 -3.43 5.97
N TRP A 157 1.53 -4.31 5.66
CA TRP A 157 2.42 -4.85 6.67
C TRP A 157 3.39 -3.80 7.24
N ALA A 158 3.83 -2.83 6.46
CA ALA A 158 4.61 -1.71 6.99
C ALA A 158 3.83 -0.96 8.08
N ILE A 159 2.55 -0.66 7.85
CA ILE A 159 1.70 0.03 8.83
C ILE A 159 1.35 -0.87 10.02
N ILE A 160 0.96 -2.12 9.79
CA ILE A 160 0.62 -3.10 10.86
C ILE A 160 1.80 -3.28 11.81
N ASN A 161 3.02 -3.27 11.29
CA ASN A 161 4.24 -3.39 12.09
C ASN A 161 4.67 -2.06 12.75
N GLY A 162 3.92 -0.98 12.57
CA GLY A 162 4.16 0.31 13.21
C GLY A 162 5.33 1.09 12.63
N GLU A 163 5.69 0.83 11.35
CA GLU A 163 6.74 1.58 10.67
C GLU A 163 6.34 3.07 10.55
N ARG A 164 7.34 3.93 10.67
CA ARG A 164 7.19 5.37 10.48
C ARG A 164 7.68 5.85 9.11
N VAL A 165 8.36 4.96 8.39
CA VAL A 165 8.91 5.21 7.06
C VAL A 165 8.71 3.95 6.23
N SER A 166 8.26 4.14 5.01
CA SER A 166 8.25 3.14 3.95
C SER A 166 8.71 3.80 2.65
N GLY A 167 8.30 3.30 1.51
CA GLY A 167 8.63 3.90 0.23
C GLY A 167 8.23 3.03 -0.95
N VAL A 168 8.77 3.37 -2.09
CA VAL A 168 8.58 2.62 -3.33
C VAL A 168 9.94 2.29 -3.93
N THR A 169 10.03 1.14 -4.57
CA THR A 169 11.25 0.64 -5.20
C THR A 169 10.98 0.19 -6.62
N THR A 170 11.82 0.59 -7.58
CA THR A 170 11.90 -0.05 -8.88
C THR A 170 13.08 -1.01 -8.91
N PHE A 171 12.86 -2.21 -9.44
CA PHE A 171 13.89 -3.25 -9.49
C PHE A 171 13.69 -4.16 -10.71
N ARG A 172 14.74 -4.88 -11.14
CA ARG A 172 14.66 -5.90 -12.19
C ARG A 172 14.08 -7.18 -11.65
N ILE A 173 13.09 -7.75 -12.31
CA ILE A 173 12.51 -9.04 -11.92
C ILE A 173 13.53 -10.15 -12.16
N GLN A 174 13.58 -11.09 -11.21
CA GLN A 174 14.34 -12.33 -11.25
C GLN A 174 13.44 -13.51 -10.86
N GLN A 175 14.00 -14.72 -10.88
CA GLN A 175 13.25 -15.94 -10.59
C GLN A 175 12.65 -15.96 -9.18
N VAL A 176 13.37 -15.45 -8.18
CA VAL A 176 12.92 -15.38 -6.80
C VAL A 176 12.14 -14.08 -6.59
N ILE A 177 10.97 -14.18 -5.95
CA ILE A 177 10.04 -13.06 -5.78
C ILE A 177 10.73 -11.88 -5.07
N ASP A 178 10.65 -10.70 -5.68
CA ASP A 178 11.08 -9.41 -5.15
C ASP A 178 12.56 -9.36 -4.68
N THR A 179 13.44 -10.22 -5.25
CA THR A 179 14.86 -10.28 -4.89
C THR A 179 15.81 -9.68 -5.92
N GLY A 180 15.29 -9.25 -7.06
CA GLY A 180 16.12 -8.73 -8.14
C GLY A 180 16.80 -7.40 -7.83
N ASP A 181 17.75 -7.01 -8.68
CA ASP A 181 18.60 -5.86 -8.47
C ASP A 181 17.82 -4.55 -8.45
N LEU A 182 18.09 -3.71 -7.46
CA LEU A 182 17.48 -2.39 -7.27
C LEU A 182 17.90 -1.43 -8.36
N LEU A 183 16.97 -0.59 -8.78
CA LEU A 183 17.22 0.52 -9.70
C LEU A 183 17.10 1.86 -8.97
N LEU A 184 15.90 2.22 -8.53
CA LEU A 184 15.68 3.43 -7.75
C LEU A 184 14.76 3.16 -6.55
N GLN A 185 14.93 3.96 -5.51
CA GLN A 185 14.06 3.96 -4.33
C GLN A 185 13.67 5.39 -3.97
N GLU A 186 12.44 5.53 -3.47
CA GLU A 186 11.96 6.79 -2.92
C GLU A 186 11.38 6.54 -1.53
N ARG A 187 11.90 7.24 -0.50
CA ARG A 187 11.46 7.11 0.90
C ARG A 187 10.26 8.00 1.17
N MET A 188 9.34 7.50 1.98
CA MET A 188 8.12 8.22 2.35
C MET A 188 7.85 8.04 3.84
N ALA A 189 7.58 9.14 4.54
CA ALA A 189 7.10 9.07 5.92
C ALA A 189 5.68 8.52 5.98
N ILE A 190 5.38 7.76 7.03
CA ILE A 190 4.04 7.26 7.34
C ILE A 190 3.50 8.09 8.52
N GLY A 191 2.35 8.72 8.34
CA GLY A 191 1.68 9.48 9.38
C GLY A 191 1.20 8.59 10.54
N PRO A 192 1.08 9.13 11.77
CA PRO A 192 0.70 8.35 12.94
C PRO A 192 -0.70 7.71 12.83
N ASP A 193 -1.63 8.35 12.15
CA ASP A 193 -3.01 7.90 11.93
C ASP A 193 -3.29 7.55 10.47
N GLU A 194 -2.27 7.61 9.61
CA GLU A 194 -2.40 7.34 8.17
C GLU A 194 -2.79 5.89 7.92
N THR A 195 -3.83 5.70 7.12
CA THR A 195 -4.32 4.38 6.74
C THR A 195 -3.55 3.80 5.55
N ALA A 196 -3.65 2.48 5.36
CA ALA A 196 -3.06 1.82 4.19
C ALA A 196 -3.64 2.35 2.87
N GLY A 197 -4.91 2.75 2.84
CA GLY A 197 -5.50 3.38 1.66
C GLY A 197 -4.90 4.74 1.35
N GLU A 198 -4.72 5.59 2.35
CA GLU A 198 -4.11 6.91 2.17
C GLU A 198 -2.64 6.80 1.74
N LEU A 199 -1.87 5.91 2.36
CA LEU A 199 -0.49 5.65 1.95
C LEU A 199 -0.39 5.05 0.54
N HIS A 200 -1.31 4.13 0.18
CA HIS A 200 -1.42 3.56 -1.16
C HIS A 200 -1.57 4.65 -2.23
N ASP A 201 -2.47 5.62 -2.02
CA ASP A 201 -2.74 6.68 -3.00
C ASP A 201 -1.52 7.61 -3.16
N ARG A 202 -0.81 7.88 -2.08
CA ARG A 202 0.46 8.64 -2.14
C ARG A 202 1.55 7.84 -2.85
N MET A 203 1.71 6.55 -2.52
CA MET A 203 2.70 5.67 -3.16
C MET A 203 2.41 5.47 -4.65
N MET A 204 1.15 5.44 -5.07
CA MET A 204 0.77 5.38 -6.48
C MET A 204 1.36 6.56 -7.25
N THR A 205 1.23 7.78 -6.73
CA THR A 205 1.75 9.00 -7.37
C THR A 205 3.28 9.04 -7.40
N VAL A 206 3.91 8.77 -6.25
CA VAL A 206 5.39 8.78 -6.13
C VAL A 206 6.01 7.65 -6.96
N GLY A 207 5.43 6.46 -6.91
CA GLY A 207 5.89 5.30 -7.68
C GLY A 207 5.77 5.50 -9.20
N ALA A 208 4.71 6.16 -9.65
CA ALA A 208 4.54 6.51 -11.05
C ALA A 208 5.68 7.44 -11.55
N SER A 209 5.99 8.48 -10.78
CA SER A 209 7.12 9.37 -11.07
C SER A 209 8.46 8.63 -11.02
N LEU A 210 8.65 7.75 -10.02
CA LEU A 210 9.86 6.94 -9.89
C LEU A 210 10.06 6.03 -11.10
N MET A 211 9.00 5.39 -11.62
CA MET A 211 9.08 4.54 -12.81
C MET A 211 9.50 5.33 -14.05
N VAL A 212 8.97 6.53 -14.26
CA VAL A 212 9.40 7.41 -15.37
C VAL A 212 10.89 7.72 -15.27
N ARG A 213 11.38 8.13 -14.09
CA ARG A 213 12.81 8.39 -13.83
C ARG A 213 13.66 7.14 -14.08
N THR A 214 13.19 6.00 -13.66
CA THR A 214 13.87 4.70 -13.84
C THR A 214 14.04 4.39 -15.32
N LEU A 215 12.97 4.45 -16.11
CA LEU A 215 13.04 4.14 -17.53
C LEU A 215 13.88 5.17 -18.30
N THR A 216 13.76 6.45 -17.96
CA THR A 216 14.63 7.49 -18.53
C THR A 216 16.10 7.17 -18.31
N GLY A 217 16.49 6.88 -17.08
CA GLY A 217 17.89 6.54 -16.76
C GLY A 217 18.38 5.25 -17.43
N LEU A 218 17.50 4.24 -17.58
CA LEU A 218 17.81 3.02 -18.32
C LEU A 218 18.01 3.28 -19.81
N PHE A 219 17.14 4.08 -20.43
CA PHE A 219 17.23 4.42 -21.86
C PHE A 219 18.43 5.30 -22.21
N GLU A 220 18.86 6.14 -21.30
CA GLU A 220 20.06 6.97 -21.41
C GLU A 220 21.35 6.24 -21.01
N GLY A 221 21.24 5.05 -20.43
CA GLY A 221 22.40 4.30 -19.92
C GLY A 221 23.05 4.93 -18.67
N THR A 222 22.34 5.82 -17.97
CA THR A 222 22.82 6.55 -16.80
C THR A 222 22.49 5.86 -15.48
N LEU A 223 21.60 4.84 -15.52
CA LEU A 223 21.16 4.10 -14.35
C LEU A 223 21.72 2.69 -14.32
N THR A 224 22.42 2.34 -13.24
CA THR A 224 22.97 1.01 -12.99
C THR A 224 22.15 0.30 -11.91
N ALA A 225 21.87 -0.97 -12.13
CA ALA A 225 21.23 -1.82 -11.13
C ALA A 225 22.22 -2.26 -10.05
N HIS A 226 21.77 -2.38 -8.81
CA HIS A 226 22.56 -2.81 -7.66
C HIS A 226 21.90 -3.99 -6.95
N PRO A 227 22.66 -5.00 -6.50
CA PRO A 227 22.12 -6.09 -5.68
C PRO A 227 21.41 -5.56 -4.44
N GLN A 228 20.39 -6.30 -3.99
CA GLN A 228 19.75 -6.00 -2.71
C GLN A 228 20.68 -6.42 -1.57
N GLU A 229 21.17 -5.45 -0.82
CA GLU A 229 21.96 -5.72 0.39
C GLU A 229 21.01 -5.92 1.56
N SER A 230 21.15 -7.02 2.30
CA SER A 230 20.41 -7.27 3.52
C SER A 230 21.30 -7.08 4.74
N SER A 231 21.09 -5.99 5.47
CA SER A 231 21.64 -5.79 6.80
C SER A 231 20.54 -5.94 7.84
N GLY A 232 20.59 -7.00 8.63
CA GLY A 232 19.64 -7.24 9.72
C GLY A 232 18.45 -8.14 9.35
N GLU A 233 17.43 -8.13 10.21
CA GLU A 233 16.22 -8.94 10.08
C GLU A 233 15.33 -8.42 8.94
N LEU A 234 14.99 -9.29 8.02
CA LEU A 234 14.06 -8.98 6.93
C LEU A 234 12.62 -9.29 7.36
N ARG A 235 11.75 -8.32 7.16
CA ARG A 235 10.30 -8.47 7.34
C ARG A 235 9.65 -8.75 6.01
N GLU A 236 8.83 -9.80 5.99
CA GLU A 236 8.05 -10.17 4.81
C GLU A 236 6.67 -9.53 4.82
N ALA A 237 6.04 -9.46 3.65
CA ALA A 237 4.69 -8.95 3.48
C ALA A 237 3.76 -10.02 2.86
N PRO A 238 3.42 -11.08 3.59
CA PRO A 238 2.60 -12.15 3.08
C PRO A 238 1.19 -11.66 2.72
N LYS A 239 0.47 -12.48 1.96
CA LYS A 239 -0.92 -12.20 1.60
C LYS A 239 -1.80 -12.08 2.85
N LEU A 240 -2.61 -11.02 2.90
CA LEU A 240 -3.59 -10.84 3.98
C LEU A 240 -4.69 -11.91 3.90
N THR A 241 -5.03 -12.44 5.06
CA THR A 241 -6.11 -13.42 5.24
C THR A 241 -7.22 -12.83 6.10
N SER A 242 -8.35 -13.52 6.21
CA SER A 242 -9.41 -13.11 7.14
C SER A 242 -8.92 -13.08 8.60
N LEU A 243 -8.03 -14.00 8.97
CA LEU A 243 -7.46 -14.06 10.33
C LEU A 243 -6.53 -12.88 10.62
N THR A 244 -5.80 -12.38 9.60
CA THR A 244 -4.96 -11.18 9.77
C THR A 244 -5.76 -9.98 10.29
N GLY A 245 -7.04 -9.90 9.94
CA GLY A 245 -7.91 -8.78 10.33
C GLY A 245 -8.52 -8.88 11.72
N MET A 246 -8.39 -9.98 12.42
CA MET A 246 -8.96 -10.13 13.75
C MET A 246 -8.22 -9.25 14.77
N MET A 247 -8.96 -8.40 15.46
CA MET A 247 -8.43 -7.49 16.48
C MET A 247 -8.21 -8.24 17.80
N PRO A 248 -6.96 -8.40 18.27
CA PRO A 248 -6.68 -8.99 19.56
C PRO A 248 -6.76 -7.92 20.66
N PRO A 249 -7.81 -7.89 21.49
CA PRO A 249 -7.96 -6.85 22.52
C PRO A 249 -6.97 -7.00 23.69
N ASP A 250 -6.31 -8.14 23.82
CA ASP A 250 -5.31 -8.45 24.84
C ASP A 250 -3.91 -7.89 24.53
N THR A 251 -3.79 -7.11 23.49
CA THR A 251 -2.56 -6.41 23.10
C THR A 251 -2.68 -4.89 23.33
N SER A 252 -1.60 -4.13 23.14
CA SER A 252 -1.59 -2.69 23.37
C SER A 252 -2.52 -1.92 22.42
N ALA A 253 -3.06 -0.80 22.88
CA ALA A 253 -3.90 0.10 22.08
C ALA A 253 -3.20 0.54 20.78
N ARG A 254 -1.89 0.81 20.87
CA ARG A 254 -1.08 1.14 19.70
C ARG A 254 -1.08 0.01 18.66
N ARG A 255 -0.90 -1.22 19.09
CA ARG A 255 -0.84 -2.36 18.17
C ARG A 255 -2.18 -2.63 17.50
N VAL A 256 -3.29 -2.48 18.24
CA VAL A 256 -4.65 -2.55 17.66
C VAL A 256 -4.89 -1.38 16.69
N HIS A 257 -4.45 -0.17 17.04
CA HIS A 257 -4.54 1.00 16.16
C HIS A 257 -3.76 0.79 14.85
N ASP A 258 -2.52 0.30 14.93
CA ASP A 258 -1.70 0.02 13.75
C ASP A 258 -2.32 -1.07 12.87
N LEU A 259 -2.93 -2.11 13.46
CA LEU A 259 -3.67 -3.13 12.73
C LEU A 259 -4.89 -2.53 12.00
N VAL A 260 -5.70 -1.72 12.69
CA VAL A 260 -6.89 -1.10 12.10
C VAL A 260 -6.52 -0.20 10.92
N ARG A 261 -5.58 0.74 11.11
CA ARG A 261 -5.17 1.65 10.04
C ARG A 261 -4.43 0.93 8.91
N GLY A 262 -3.65 -0.11 9.22
CA GLY A 262 -2.95 -0.95 8.23
C GLY A 262 -3.86 -1.81 7.37
N LEU A 263 -5.11 -2.05 7.80
CA LEU A 263 -6.10 -2.81 7.04
C LEU A 263 -7.24 -1.94 6.48
N SER A 264 -7.23 -0.65 6.73
CA SER A 264 -8.26 0.28 6.24
C SER A 264 -7.90 0.85 4.86
N PRO A 265 -8.82 0.95 3.92
CA PRO A 265 -10.24 0.59 4.01
C PRO A 265 -10.54 -0.90 3.74
N TYR A 266 -9.57 -1.67 3.25
CA TYR A 266 -9.76 -3.07 2.88
C TYR A 266 -8.52 -3.91 3.25
N PRO A 267 -8.73 -5.15 3.79
CA PRO A 267 -10.00 -5.85 4.05
C PRO A 267 -10.79 -5.35 5.26
N ALA A 268 -10.25 -4.44 6.04
CA ALA A 268 -10.66 -3.90 7.33
C ALA A 268 -10.34 -4.87 8.50
N ALA A 269 -9.94 -4.31 9.63
CA ALA A 269 -9.87 -5.03 10.89
C ALA A 269 -11.28 -5.34 11.41
N TRP A 270 -11.42 -6.39 12.21
CA TRP A 270 -12.71 -6.80 12.74
C TRP A 270 -12.59 -7.45 14.12
N CYS A 271 -13.67 -7.42 14.87
CA CYS A 271 -13.83 -8.13 16.12
C CYS A 271 -15.22 -8.75 16.22
N MET A 272 -15.42 -9.64 17.18
CA MET A 272 -16.73 -10.11 17.55
C MET A 272 -17.30 -9.19 18.64
N TRP A 273 -18.41 -8.53 18.33
CA TRP A 273 -19.11 -7.60 19.19
C TRP A 273 -20.27 -8.29 19.85
N GLN A 274 -20.30 -8.32 21.19
CA GLN A 274 -21.35 -8.95 21.96
C GLN A 274 -22.03 -7.96 22.88
N GLN A 275 -23.35 -7.88 22.83
CA GLN A 275 -24.21 -7.23 23.82
C GLN A 275 -24.77 -8.27 24.77
N ALA A 276 -24.99 -7.91 26.05
CA ALA A 276 -25.61 -8.81 27.01
C ALA A 276 -26.96 -9.35 26.49
N GLY A 277 -27.14 -10.65 26.56
CA GLY A 277 -28.34 -11.35 26.10
C GLY A 277 -28.53 -11.45 24.60
N LYS A 278 -27.55 -11.04 23.78
CA LYS A 278 -27.61 -11.15 22.30
C LYS A 278 -26.47 -12.01 21.78
N PRO A 279 -26.64 -12.65 20.62
CA PRO A 279 -25.53 -13.33 19.95
C PRO A 279 -24.44 -12.33 19.54
N ALA A 280 -23.20 -12.79 19.52
CA ALA A 280 -22.09 -12.02 19.01
C ALA A 280 -22.25 -11.79 17.50
N ILE A 281 -21.92 -10.60 17.03
CA ILE A 281 -21.93 -10.24 15.60
C ILE A 281 -20.56 -9.72 15.20
N LYS A 282 -20.19 -9.90 13.95
CA LYS A 282 -18.96 -9.34 13.41
C LYS A 282 -19.06 -7.82 13.28
N MET A 283 -18.06 -7.11 13.81
CA MET A 283 -17.92 -5.66 13.66
C MET A 283 -16.62 -5.35 12.98
N LYS A 284 -16.65 -4.69 11.83
CA LYS A 284 -15.47 -4.11 11.20
C LYS A 284 -15.16 -2.75 11.80
N VAL A 285 -13.87 -2.44 11.93
CA VAL A 285 -13.35 -1.16 12.42
C VAL A 285 -12.42 -0.58 11.36
N PHE A 286 -12.62 0.69 11.01
CA PHE A 286 -11.89 1.35 9.94
C PHE A 286 -10.99 2.48 10.43
N ARG A 287 -11.37 3.15 11.53
CA ARG A 287 -10.59 4.20 12.15
C ARG A 287 -10.68 4.13 13.67
N THR A 288 -9.56 4.42 14.31
CA THR A 288 -9.44 4.49 15.76
C THR A 288 -8.62 5.72 16.14
N ARG A 289 -8.66 6.08 17.41
CA ARG A 289 -7.81 7.10 18.02
C ARG A 289 -7.22 6.55 19.31
N GLN A 290 -5.92 6.68 19.48
CA GLN A 290 -5.25 6.35 20.72
C GLN A 290 -5.65 7.35 21.82
N THR A 291 -5.74 6.89 23.07
CA THR A 291 -5.99 7.75 24.23
C THR A 291 -4.89 7.53 25.25
N GLU A 292 -4.68 8.50 26.11
CA GLU A 292 -3.73 8.42 27.24
C GLU A 292 -4.36 7.76 28.48
N GLU A 293 -5.63 7.38 28.41
CA GLU A 293 -6.35 6.81 29.56
C GLU A 293 -6.06 5.32 29.69
N ALA A 294 -5.49 4.92 30.84
CA ALA A 294 -5.22 3.53 31.15
C ALA A 294 -6.52 2.69 31.24
N SER A 295 -6.51 1.50 30.65
CA SER A 295 -7.69 0.60 30.60
C SER A 295 -7.96 -0.11 31.92
N GLY A 296 -6.99 -0.14 32.85
CA GLY A 296 -7.10 -0.87 34.11
C GLY A 296 -6.98 -2.39 33.96
N GLY A 297 -6.52 -2.90 32.80
CA GLY A 297 -6.23 -4.32 32.57
C GLY A 297 -7.43 -5.21 32.20
N VAL A 298 -8.64 -4.65 32.06
CA VAL A 298 -9.84 -5.40 31.62
C VAL A 298 -9.94 -5.31 30.10
N THR A 299 -9.29 -6.24 29.41
CA THR A 299 -9.24 -6.27 27.95
C THR A 299 -10.58 -6.66 27.32
N GLY A 300 -10.89 -6.09 26.16
CA GLY A 300 -12.12 -6.38 25.40
C GLY A 300 -13.38 -5.69 25.91
N ALA A 301 -13.35 -5.02 27.08
CA ALA A 301 -14.47 -4.26 27.58
C ALA A 301 -14.76 -3.05 26.68
N ILE A 302 -16.03 -2.77 26.49
CA ILE A 302 -16.51 -1.56 25.78
C ILE A 302 -17.09 -0.59 26.78
N ARG A 303 -16.63 0.66 26.70
CA ARG A 303 -17.17 1.78 27.49
C ARG A 303 -17.69 2.86 26.55
N ILE A 304 -18.87 3.37 26.85
CA ILE A 304 -19.49 4.48 26.12
C ILE A 304 -19.49 5.71 27.03
N VAL A 305 -18.88 6.80 26.56
CA VAL A 305 -18.83 8.09 27.28
C VAL A 305 -19.31 9.17 26.32
N GLY A 306 -20.54 9.64 26.50
CA GLY A 306 -21.19 10.50 25.53
C GLY A 306 -21.33 9.83 24.18
N ASP A 307 -20.69 10.41 23.16
CA ASP A 307 -20.66 9.89 21.78
C ASP A 307 -19.36 9.11 21.47
N ARG A 308 -18.54 8.83 22.48
CA ARG A 308 -17.27 8.11 22.32
C ARG A 308 -17.46 6.63 22.63
N LEU A 309 -16.96 5.79 21.74
CA LEU A 309 -16.93 4.33 21.85
C LEU A 309 -15.48 3.90 22.14
N LEU A 310 -15.25 3.38 23.32
CA LEU A 310 -13.91 3.03 23.83
C LEU A 310 -13.78 1.52 23.99
N LEU A 311 -12.70 0.96 23.43
CA LEU A 311 -12.28 -0.44 23.61
C LEU A 311 -11.11 -0.50 24.60
N ALA A 312 -11.23 -1.31 25.64
CA ALA A 312 -10.13 -1.59 26.53
C ALA A 312 -9.10 -2.52 25.89
N CYS A 313 -7.89 -2.02 25.66
CA CYS A 313 -6.72 -2.82 25.29
C CYS A 313 -5.89 -3.18 26.56
N SER A 314 -4.77 -3.88 26.40
CA SER A 314 -3.97 -4.32 27.56
C SER A 314 -3.40 -3.16 28.39
N ASP A 315 -3.21 -1.99 27.79
CA ASP A 315 -2.57 -0.80 28.41
C ASP A 315 -3.54 0.39 28.51
N HIS A 316 -4.14 0.81 27.41
CA HIS A 316 -4.96 2.01 27.30
C HIS A 316 -6.31 1.76 26.64
N TRP A 317 -7.21 2.71 26.81
CA TRP A 317 -8.45 2.76 26.05
C TRP A 317 -8.15 3.23 24.61
N LEU A 318 -8.75 2.52 23.66
CA LEU A 318 -8.70 2.86 22.23
C LEU A 318 -10.08 3.33 21.78
N GLU A 319 -10.18 4.54 21.26
CA GLU A 319 -11.44 5.09 20.72
C GLU A 319 -11.69 4.54 19.32
N LEU A 320 -12.85 3.92 19.13
CA LEU A 320 -13.33 3.46 17.82
C LEU A 320 -14.12 4.61 17.17
N LEU A 321 -13.71 5.03 15.97
CA LEU A 321 -14.28 6.20 15.30
C LEU A 321 -15.24 5.83 14.18
N ASP A 322 -14.88 4.83 13.39
CA ASP A 322 -15.57 4.45 12.16
C ASP A 322 -15.73 2.93 12.12
N VAL A 323 -16.96 2.47 12.10
CA VAL A 323 -17.28 1.05 12.31
C VAL A 323 -18.34 0.57 11.33
N GLN A 324 -18.45 -0.76 11.19
CA GLN A 324 -19.47 -1.40 10.39
C GLN A 324 -19.95 -2.70 11.07
N PRO A 325 -21.07 -2.69 11.79
CA PRO A 325 -21.70 -3.91 12.25
C PRO A 325 -22.15 -4.79 11.07
N GLU A 326 -22.15 -6.09 11.28
CA GLU A 326 -22.62 -7.05 10.30
C GLU A 326 -24.04 -6.71 9.80
N GLY A 327 -24.25 -6.82 8.47
CA GLY A 327 -25.52 -6.48 7.83
C GLY A 327 -25.83 -4.98 7.73
N ARG A 328 -24.97 -4.09 8.24
CA ARG A 328 -25.17 -2.63 8.19
C ARG A 328 -24.16 -1.94 7.26
N LYS A 329 -24.42 -0.68 6.94
CA LYS A 329 -23.47 0.20 6.27
C LYS A 329 -22.41 0.68 7.27
N ARG A 330 -21.24 1.07 6.75
CA ARG A 330 -20.21 1.78 7.48
C ARG A 330 -20.77 3.10 8.03
N MET A 331 -20.45 3.42 9.29
CA MET A 331 -20.99 4.58 10.01
C MET A 331 -19.99 5.07 11.07
N GLN A 332 -20.18 6.31 11.53
CA GLN A 332 -19.44 6.82 12.68
C GLN A 332 -19.89 6.09 13.96
N ALA A 333 -18.96 5.91 14.90
CA ALA A 333 -19.28 5.25 16.17
C ALA A 333 -20.38 5.98 16.96
N ALA A 334 -20.45 7.32 16.88
CA ALA A 334 -21.52 8.12 17.45
C ALA A 334 -22.91 7.73 16.91
N ASP A 335 -23.01 7.42 15.61
CA ASP A 335 -24.28 6.97 15.00
C ASP A 335 -24.68 5.59 15.51
N LEU A 336 -23.68 4.69 15.66
CA LEU A 336 -23.93 3.39 16.28
C LEU A 336 -24.48 3.55 17.70
N ILE A 337 -23.84 4.40 18.53
CA ILE A 337 -24.22 4.65 19.93
C ILE A 337 -25.64 5.16 20.04
N ARG A 338 -26.07 6.10 19.16
CA ARG A 338 -27.44 6.62 19.13
C ARG A 338 -28.47 5.53 18.84
N GLY A 339 -28.12 4.51 18.09
CA GLY A 339 -28.99 3.38 17.77
C GLY A 339 -28.97 2.24 18.79
N LEU A 340 -28.16 2.30 19.86
CA LEU A 340 -28.11 1.27 20.89
C LEU A 340 -29.24 1.45 21.91
N GLN A 341 -30.02 0.41 22.12
CA GLN A 341 -31.07 0.38 23.18
C GLN A 341 -30.44 0.17 24.57
N GLN A 342 -29.34 -0.61 24.64
CA GLN A 342 -28.61 -0.89 25.86
C GLN A 342 -27.14 -0.51 25.62
N ARG A 343 -26.57 0.28 26.54
CA ARG A 343 -25.21 0.81 26.43
C ARG A 343 -24.19 0.13 27.38
N GLU A 344 -24.68 -0.72 28.26
CA GLU A 344 -23.87 -1.46 29.25
C GLU A 344 -23.76 -2.94 28.87
N GLY A 345 -22.76 -3.63 29.44
CA GLY A 345 -22.53 -5.06 29.20
C GLY A 345 -22.13 -5.41 27.76
N ILE A 346 -21.51 -4.47 27.07
CA ILE A 346 -20.96 -4.68 25.72
C ILE A 346 -19.49 -5.05 25.82
N ARG A 347 -19.06 -6.04 25.05
CA ARG A 347 -17.67 -6.47 25.01
C ARG A 347 -17.26 -6.99 23.62
N VAL A 348 -15.98 -6.93 23.37
CA VAL A 348 -15.33 -7.67 22.29
C VAL A 348 -14.98 -9.06 22.83
N VAL A 349 -15.41 -10.09 22.11
CA VAL A 349 -15.09 -11.48 22.43
C VAL A 349 -14.17 -12.04 21.36
N VAL A 350 -13.27 -12.92 21.76
CA VAL A 350 -12.43 -13.74 20.87
C VAL A 350 -13.14 -15.08 20.76
N GLU A 351 -13.34 -15.55 19.53
CA GLU A 351 -13.89 -16.89 19.28
C GLU A 351 -12.88 -17.97 19.66
#